data_7ac57adc81a8097cbf9e2e182ed77c76
#
_entry.id   7ac57adc81a8097cbf9e2e182ed77c76
#
_cell.length_a   1.000
_cell.length_b   1.000
_cell.length_c   1.000
_cell.angle_alpha   90.00
_cell.angle_beta   90.00
_cell.angle_gamma   90.00
#
_symmetry.space_group_name_H-M   'P 1'
#
loop_
_entity.id
_entity.type
_entity.pdbx_description
1 polymer ?
#
loop_
_entity_poly.entity_id
_entity_poly.type
_entity_poly.pdbx_seq_one_letter_code
_entity_poly.pdbx_strand_id
1 'polypeptide(L)'
;MKGLSEKEIEVISELEFSQKYYFTKDDIKHHFQSKGQVEDLIYRLQKKGRIIKLNRKKYYLIPIKAKSGKWTDNPFIIADQICDSKDYFIGGWAAANYWHLTDQVPMQIDVYTTRRQGKVRLLNNRFVFHRTSKRMTEKAVTERIGERNFRIISKETVSKWLKSKE
;
A
#
# COMPACT_ATOMS: atom_id res chain seq x y z
N MET A 1 13.88 14.94 -15.33
CA MET A 1 13.72 13.50 -15.02
C MET A 1 15.04 12.82 -15.31
N LYS A 2 15.62 12.09 -14.39
CA LYS A 2 16.80 11.28 -14.68
C LYS A 2 16.41 10.15 -15.65
N GLY A 3 17.15 10.02 -16.76
CA GLY A 3 16.89 9.00 -17.76
C GLY A 3 16.94 7.58 -17.20
N LEU A 4 16.15 6.69 -17.78
CA LEU A 4 16.17 5.27 -17.47
C LEU A 4 17.19 4.56 -18.39
N SER A 5 17.95 3.59 -17.86
CA SER A 5 18.78 2.71 -18.66
C SER A 5 17.93 1.68 -19.40
N GLU A 6 18.48 1.05 -20.43
CA GLU A 6 17.78 -0.01 -21.17
C GLU A 6 17.26 -1.12 -20.25
N LYS A 7 18.07 -1.53 -19.29
CA LYS A 7 17.69 -2.58 -18.33
C LYS A 7 16.56 -2.13 -17.39
N GLU A 8 16.58 -0.88 -16.97
CA GLU A 8 15.49 -0.30 -16.16
C GLU A 8 14.19 -0.24 -16.97
N ILE A 9 14.26 0.15 -18.24
CA ILE A 9 13.10 0.18 -19.15
C ILE A 9 12.55 -1.25 -19.35
N GLU A 10 13.40 -2.22 -19.60
CA GLU A 10 13.02 -3.63 -19.77
C GLU A 10 12.21 -4.14 -18.57
N VAL A 11 12.73 -3.97 -17.36
CA VAL A 11 12.08 -4.41 -16.13
C VAL A 11 10.75 -3.69 -15.88
N ILE A 12 10.73 -2.36 -16.02
CA ILE A 12 9.52 -1.57 -15.85
C ILE A 12 8.46 -1.96 -16.87
N SER A 13 8.83 -2.13 -18.13
CA SER A 13 7.92 -2.50 -19.22
C SER A 13 7.27 -3.85 -18.98
N GLU A 14 8.04 -4.84 -18.52
CA GLU A 14 7.48 -6.16 -18.19
C GLU A 14 6.49 -6.08 -17.02
N LEU A 15 6.83 -5.35 -15.95
CA LEU A 15 5.95 -5.15 -14.82
C LEU A 15 4.65 -4.43 -15.22
N GLU A 16 4.74 -3.39 -16.05
CA GLU A 16 3.56 -2.67 -16.56
C GLU A 16 2.72 -3.54 -17.51
N PHE A 17 3.35 -4.28 -18.40
CA PHE A 17 2.65 -5.17 -19.32
C PHE A 17 1.85 -6.25 -18.59
N SER A 18 2.45 -6.84 -17.55
CA SER A 18 1.78 -7.82 -16.69
C SER A 18 0.87 -7.20 -15.63
N GLN A 19 0.70 -5.87 -15.63
CA GLN A 19 -0.06 -5.11 -14.62
C GLN A 19 0.38 -5.39 -13.18
N LYS A 20 1.63 -5.72 -13.00
CA LYS A 20 2.21 -6.07 -11.71
C LYS A 20 2.85 -4.86 -11.03
N TYR A 21 2.01 -3.94 -10.57
CA TYR A 21 2.47 -2.70 -9.90
C TYR A 21 3.01 -2.94 -8.49
N TYR A 22 2.58 -4.00 -7.83
CA TYR A 22 3.13 -4.47 -6.55
C TYR A 22 4.02 -5.68 -6.83
N PHE A 23 5.30 -5.57 -6.54
CA PHE A 23 6.27 -6.60 -6.88
C PHE A 23 7.33 -6.80 -5.78
N THR A 24 8.00 -7.92 -5.85
CA THR A 24 9.12 -8.29 -5.00
C THR A 24 10.39 -8.45 -5.83
N LYS A 25 11.55 -8.59 -5.18
CA LYS A 25 12.81 -8.90 -5.88
C LYS A 25 12.74 -10.21 -6.68
N ASP A 26 11.98 -11.19 -6.18
CA ASP A 26 11.79 -12.47 -6.89
C ASP A 26 11.07 -12.32 -8.22
N ASP A 27 10.19 -11.33 -8.35
CA ASP A 27 9.46 -11.08 -9.59
C ASP A 27 10.34 -10.56 -10.74
N ILE A 28 11.49 -9.98 -10.42
CA ILE A 28 12.40 -9.37 -11.40
C ILE A 28 13.76 -10.04 -11.49
N LYS A 29 14.07 -11.01 -10.63
CA LYS A 29 15.40 -11.66 -10.56
C LYS A 29 15.82 -12.36 -11.85
N HIS A 30 14.87 -12.82 -12.64
CA HIS A 30 15.15 -13.50 -13.92
C HIS A 30 15.81 -12.60 -14.97
N HIS A 31 15.76 -11.29 -14.81
CA HIS A 31 16.47 -10.33 -15.64
C HIS A 31 17.97 -10.21 -15.31
N PHE A 32 18.43 -10.83 -14.23
CA PHE A 32 19.76 -10.62 -13.65
C PHE A 32 20.47 -11.93 -13.36
N GLN A 33 21.80 -11.86 -13.33
CA GLN A 33 22.64 -13.01 -13.01
C GLN A 33 22.97 -13.13 -11.53
N SER A 34 22.87 -12.04 -10.78
CA SER A 34 23.19 -12.02 -9.35
C SER A 34 22.20 -11.21 -8.53
N LYS A 35 22.13 -11.53 -7.25
CA LYS A 35 21.31 -10.79 -6.27
C LYS A 35 21.77 -9.32 -6.15
N GLY A 36 23.05 -9.06 -6.21
CA GLY A 36 23.61 -7.71 -6.16
C GLY A 36 23.12 -6.82 -7.30
N GLN A 37 22.99 -7.36 -8.51
CA GLN A 37 22.44 -6.62 -9.66
C GLN A 37 20.96 -6.23 -9.44
N VAL A 38 20.16 -7.12 -8.84
CA VAL A 38 18.77 -6.82 -8.47
C VAL A 38 18.72 -5.68 -7.48
N GLU A 39 19.53 -5.74 -6.43
CA GLU A 39 19.60 -4.71 -5.40
C GLU A 39 20.04 -3.35 -5.94
N ASP A 40 21.00 -3.33 -6.84
CA ASP A 40 21.45 -2.12 -7.52
C ASP A 40 20.34 -1.49 -8.38
N LEU A 41 19.60 -2.30 -9.12
CA LEU A 41 18.45 -1.82 -9.89
C LEU A 41 17.39 -1.20 -8.97
N ILE A 42 17.01 -1.90 -7.91
CA ILE A 42 16.04 -1.43 -6.93
C ILE A 42 16.48 -0.08 -6.33
N TYR A 43 17.74 0.02 -5.91
CA TYR A 43 18.32 1.26 -5.38
C TYR A 43 18.20 2.42 -6.38
N ARG A 44 18.60 2.20 -7.63
CA ARG A 44 18.53 3.21 -8.69
C ARG A 44 17.10 3.65 -8.97
N LEU A 45 16.16 2.71 -9.07
CA LEU A 45 14.75 3.02 -9.33
C LEU A 45 14.12 3.78 -8.17
N GLN A 46 14.46 3.45 -6.92
CA GLN A 46 14.01 4.21 -5.74
C GLN A 46 14.57 5.64 -5.79
N LYS A 47 15.85 5.80 -6.09
CA LYS A 47 16.51 7.10 -6.18
C LYS A 47 15.97 7.98 -7.32
N LYS A 48 15.48 7.36 -8.39
CA LYS A 48 14.82 8.05 -9.51
C LYS A 48 13.33 8.31 -9.24
N GLY A 49 12.79 7.85 -8.10
CA GLY A 49 11.39 8.02 -7.75
C GLY A 49 10.42 7.17 -8.59
N ARG A 50 10.90 6.06 -9.17
CA ARG A 50 10.09 5.17 -10.01
C ARG A 50 9.43 4.05 -9.24
N ILE A 51 9.98 3.69 -8.09
CA ILE A 51 9.42 2.70 -7.19
C ILE A 51 9.45 3.21 -5.75
N ILE A 52 8.53 2.69 -4.94
CA ILE A 52 8.42 2.99 -3.51
C ILE A 52 8.46 1.68 -2.74
N LYS A 53 9.26 1.63 -1.69
CA LYS A 53 9.28 0.48 -0.78
C LYS A 53 8.09 0.52 0.15
N LEU A 54 7.28 -0.54 0.15
CA LEU A 54 6.10 -0.68 1.00
C LEU A 54 6.39 -1.40 2.32
N ASN A 55 7.17 -2.48 2.25
CA ASN A 55 7.61 -3.26 3.40
C ASN A 55 8.95 -3.95 3.11
N ARG A 56 9.36 -4.89 3.94
CA ARG A 56 10.67 -5.57 3.79
C ARG A 56 10.88 -6.25 2.44
N LYS A 57 9.80 -6.70 1.79
CA LYS A 57 9.87 -7.52 0.57
C LYS A 57 9.24 -6.84 -0.64
N LYS A 58 8.28 -5.95 -0.43
CA LYS A 58 7.39 -5.44 -1.48
C LYS A 58 7.68 -4.01 -1.86
N TYR A 59 7.58 -3.75 -3.15
CA TYR A 59 7.73 -2.45 -3.79
C TYR A 59 6.48 -2.11 -4.60
N TYR A 60 6.22 -0.83 -4.74
CA TYR A 60 5.18 -0.30 -5.61
C TYR A 60 5.83 0.43 -6.79
N LEU A 61 5.44 0.05 -8.01
CA LEU A 61 5.87 0.70 -9.25
C LEU A 61 4.95 1.88 -9.55
N ILE A 62 5.53 3.07 -9.72
CA ILE A 62 4.81 4.23 -10.24
C ILE A 62 4.79 4.11 -11.76
N PRO A 63 3.59 3.99 -12.39
CA PRO A 63 3.49 3.81 -13.84
C PRO A 63 4.13 4.96 -14.63
N ILE A 64 4.73 4.66 -15.77
CA ILE A 64 5.33 5.67 -16.66
C ILE A 64 4.28 6.69 -17.12
N LYS A 65 3.05 6.25 -17.34
CA LYS A 65 1.90 7.09 -17.74
C LYS A 65 1.40 8.05 -16.66
N ALA A 66 1.93 8.00 -15.46
CA ALA A 66 1.59 8.94 -14.41
C ALA A 66 2.20 10.31 -14.70
N LYS A 67 1.42 11.27 -15.21
CA LYS A 67 1.88 12.58 -15.70
C LYS A 67 2.71 13.39 -14.70
N SER A 68 2.45 13.23 -13.42
CA SER A 68 3.15 14.00 -12.37
C SER A 68 4.09 13.13 -11.51
N GLY A 69 4.23 11.84 -11.82
CA GLY A 69 4.92 10.88 -10.95
C GLY A 69 4.25 10.68 -9.59
N LYS A 70 3.01 11.14 -9.44
CA LYS A 70 2.25 11.13 -8.18
C LYS A 70 0.99 10.27 -8.23
N TRP A 71 0.81 9.51 -9.30
CA TRP A 71 -0.33 8.60 -9.39
C TRP A 71 -0.20 7.51 -8.33
N THR A 72 -1.26 7.34 -7.54
CA THR A 72 -1.34 6.30 -6.52
C THR A 72 -2.58 5.45 -6.72
N ASP A 73 -2.50 4.21 -6.30
CA ASP A 73 -3.66 3.35 -6.13
C ASP A 73 -4.54 3.85 -4.97
N ASN A 74 -5.72 3.27 -4.81
CA ASN A 74 -6.57 3.57 -3.67
C ASN A 74 -5.80 3.31 -2.35
N PRO A 75 -5.83 4.22 -1.37
CA PRO A 75 -5.06 4.08 -0.14
C PRO A 75 -5.41 2.84 0.67
N PHE A 76 -6.63 2.31 0.58
CA PHE A 76 -7.02 1.07 1.26
C PHE A 76 -6.33 -0.16 0.65
N ILE A 77 -6.17 -0.16 -0.66
CA ILE A 77 -5.42 -1.21 -1.37
C ILE A 77 -3.93 -1.11 -1.05
N ILE A 78 -3.38 0.10 -0.98
CA ILE A 78 -1.97 0.31 -0.57
C ILE A 78 -1.76 -0.22 0.86
N ALA A 79 -2.68 0.06 1.79
CA ALA A 79 -2.60 -0.45 3.15
C ALA A 79 -2.63 -1.98 3.19
N ASP A 80 -3.49 -2.60 2.40
CA ASP A 80 -3.54 -4.07 2.24
C ASP A 80 -2.20 -4.63 1.77
N GLN A 81 -1.59 -4.01 0.79
CA GLN A 81 -0.30 -4.42 0.25
C GLN A 81 0.85 -4.22 1.26
N ILE A 82 0.84 -3.14 2.02
CA ILE A 82 1.82 -2.91 3.10
C ILE A 82 1.75 -4.02 4.15
N CYS A 83 0.54 -4.48 4.47
CA CYS A 83 0.28 -5.51 5.48
C CYS A 83 0.28 -6.94 4.92
N ASP A 84 0.58 -7.13 3.63
CA ASP A 84 0.55 -8.43 2.95
C ASP A 84 -0.80 -9.17 3.11
N SER A 85 -1.89 -8.43 3.10
CA SER A 85 -3.28 -8.92 3.23
C SER A 85 -3.57 -9.69 4.52
N LYS A 86 -2.75 -9.52 5.57
CA LYS A 86 -2.81 -10.33 6.80
C LYS A 86 -2.77 -9.49 8.07
N ASP A 87 -3.56 -9.92 9.05
CA ASP A 87 -3.50 -9.43 10.43
C ASP A 87 -3.58 -7.90 10.53
N TYR A 88 -4.52 -7.30 9.79
CA TYR A 88 -4.77 -5.87 9.82
C TYR A 88 -6.25 -5.54 9.55
N PHE A 89 -6.62 -4.32 9.83
CA PHE A 89 -7.85 -3.68 9.33
C PHE A 89 -7.70 -2.15 9.28
N ILE A 90 -8.47 -1.55 8.40
CA ILE A 90 -8.63 -0.10 8.35
C ILE A 90 -9.70 0.29 9.36
N GLY A 91 -9.42 1.26 10.22
CA GLY A 91 -10.30 1.71 11.28
C GLY A 91 -10.44 3.23 11.33
N GLY A 92 -10.87 3.74 12.47
CA GLY A 92 -10.97 5.16 12.74
C GLY A 92 -11.88 5.92 11.77
N TRP A 93 -11.54 7.18 11.50
CA TRP A 93 -12.32 8.06 10.62
C TRP A 93 -12.38 7.59 9.18
N ALA A 94 -11.35 6.92 8.68
CA ALA A 94 -11.35 6.35 7.34
C ALA A 94 -12.41 5.25 7.17
N ALA A 95 -12.56 4.39 8.17
CA ALA A 95 -13.62 3.39 8.17
C ALA A 95 -15.01 4.01 8.36
N ALA A 96 -15.15 5.00 9.23
CA ALA A 96 -16.42 5.71 9.42
C ALA A 96 -16.89 6.39 8.12
N ASN A 97 -15.97 7.03 7.39
CA ASN A 97 -16.25 7.63 6.10
C ASN A 97 -16.61 6.58 5.04
N TYR A 98 -15.87 5.48 4.97
CA TYR A 98 -16.17 4.38 4.04
C TYR A 98 -17.60 3.83 4.21
N TRP A 99 -18.04 3.66 5.46
CA TRP A 99 -19.37 3.16 5.78
C TRP A 99 -20.46 4.25 5.76
N HIS A 100 -20.14 5.46 5.30
CA HIS A 100 -21.05 6.62 5.23
C HIS A 100 -21.66 6.98 6.60
N LEU A 101 -20.88 6.82 7.66
CA LEU A 101 -21.28 7.23 9.02
C LEU A 101 -20.87 8.67 9.33
N THR A 102 -20.05 9.26 8.49
CA THR A 102 -19.60 10.66 8.55
C THR A 102 -19.26 11.16 7.15
N ASP A 103 -19.51 12.43 6.89
CA ASP A 103 -19.11 13.12 5.66
C ASP A 103 -17.67 13.66 5.74
N GLN A 104 -17.04 13.56 6.91
CA GLN A 104 -15.69 14.03 7.13
C GLN A 104 -14.69 13.18 6.32
N VAL A 105 -14.00 13.83 5.39
CA VAL A 105 -12.93 13.18 4.63
C VAL A 105 -11.69 13.02 5.53
N PRO A 106 -11.22 11.80 5.75
CA PRO A 106 -10.09 11.58 6.64
C PRO A 106 -8.78 12.13 6.04
N MET A 107 -8.00 12.85 6.85
CA MET A 107 -6.68 13.37 6.50
C MET A 107 -5.58 12.28 6.51
N GLN A 108 -5.89 11.14 7.07
CA GLN A 108 -4.99 10.00 7.23
C GLN A 108 -5.79 8.70 7.23
N ILE A 109 -5.08 7.62 6.93
CA ILE A 109 -5.63 6.27 6.99
C ILE A 109 -5.09 5.58 8.24
N ASP A 110 -5.98 5.29 9.18
CA ASP A 110 -5.64 4.55 10.39
C ASP A 110 -5.69 3.05 10.10
N VAL A 111 -4.54 2.39 10.23
CA VAL A 111 -4.37 0.96 9.98
C VAL A 111 -3.98 0.27 11.28
N TYR A 112 -4.80 -0.67 11.71
CA TYR A 112 -4.57 -1.47 12.92
C TYR A 112 -3.98 -2.81 12.52
N THR A 113 -2.81 -3.15 13.07
CA THR A 113 -2.10 -4.37 12.69
C THR A 113 -1.32 -4.95 13.86
N THR A 114 -1.06 -6.25 13.82
CA THR A 114 -0.25 -6.91 14.85
C THR A 114 1.25 -6.68 14.67
N ARG A 115 1.69 -6.13 13.53
CA ARG A 115 3.10 -6.17 13.08
C ARG A 115 3.88 -4.89 13.27
N ARG A 116 3.22 -3.74 13.27
CA ARG A 116 3.92 -2.45 13.30
C ARG A 116 3.10 -1.34 13.93
N GLN A 117 3.78 -0.27 14.30
CA GLN A 117 3.16 1.00 14.64
C GLN A 117 4.02 2.14 14.07
N GLY A 118 3.46 3.34 14.03
CA GLY A 118 4.14 4.53 13.53
C GLY A 118 3.43 5.15 12.34
N LYS A 119 4.03 6.20 11.81
CA LYS A 119 3.48 6.98 10.70
C LYS A 119 4.33 6.79 9.46
N VAL A 120 3.67 6.63 8.31
CA VAL A 120 4.33 6.51 7.01
C VAL A 120 3.61 7.41 6.02
N ARG A 121 4.36 8.19 5.27
CA ARG A 121 3.85 8.96 4.13
C ARG A 121 4.31 8.32 2.84
N LEU A 122 3.37 7.87 2.04
CA LEU A 122 3.63 7.29 0.72
C LEU A 122 2.88 8.10 -0.33
N LEU A 123 3.63 8.81 -1.16
CA LEU A 123 3.10 9.75 -2.12
C LEU A 123 2.22 10.79 -1.40
N ASN A 124 0.94 10.88 -1.77
CA ASN A 124 0.01 11.82 -1.16
C ASN A 124 -0.80 11.23 0.02
N ASN A 125 -0.54 9.97 0.38
CA ASN A 125 -1.28 9.28 1.43
C ASN A 125 -0.48 9.25 2.73
N ARG A 126 -1.17 9.51 3.83
CA ARG A 126 -0.63 9.40 5.18
C ARG A 126 -1.25 8.19 5.87
N PHE A 127 -0.41 7.24 6.25
CA PHE A 127 -0.83 6.05 7.00
C PHE A 127 -0.35 6.16 8.44
N VAL A 128 -1.24 5.85 9.37
CA VAL A 128 -0.92 5.75 10.80
C VAL A 128 -1.19 4.32 11.22
N PHE A 129 -0.13 3.61 11.59
CA PHE A 129 -0.20 2.22 12.03
C PHE A 129 -0.32 2.18 13.55
N HIS A 130 -1.34 1.47 14.00
CA HIS A 130 -1.61 1.20 15.41
C HIS A 130 -1.43 -0.28 15.68
N ARG A 131 -0.68 -0.61 16.72
CA ARG A 131 -0.56 -2.01 17.12
C ARG A 131 -1.84 -2.48 17.79
N THR A 132 -2.31 -3.66 17.38
CA THR A 132 -3.51 -4.30 17.92
C THR A 132 -3.29 -5.80 18.11
N SER A 133 -4.24 -6.47 18.75
CA SER A 133 -4.20 -7.91 18.93
C SER A 133 -4.73 -8.67 17.70
N LYS A 134 -4.31 -9.91 17.52
CA LYS A 134 -4.83 -10.78 16.47
C LYS A 134 -6.35 -10.95 16.57
N ARG A 135 -6.87 -11.09 17.79
CA ARG A 135 -8.32 -11.19 18.05
C ARG A 135 -9.09 -10.00 17.47
N MET A 136 -8.51 -8.79 17.55
CA MET A 136 -9.15 -7.61 16.96
C MET A 136 -9.12 -7.64 15.43
N THR A 137 -8.02 -8.10 14.84
CA THR A 137 -7.93 -8.21 13.37
C THR A 137 -8.88 -9.25 12.78
N GLU A 138 -9.24 -10.27 13.55
CA GLU A 138 -10.23 -11.29 13.15
C GLU A 138 -11.66 -10.75 13.06
N LYS A 139 -11.97 -9.64 13.74
CA LYS A 139 -13.27 -8.96 13.65
C LYS A 139 -13.44 -8.10 12.39
N ALA A 140 -12.41 -7.96 11.61
CA ALA A 140 -12.46 -7.21 10.36
C ALA A 140 -13.27 -7.95 9.31
N VAL A 141 -13.93 -7.19 8.45
CA VAL A 141 -14.62 -7.70 7.28
C VAL A 141 -13.79 -7.45 6.03
N THR A 142 -13.95 -8.27 5.02
CA THR A 142 -13.31 -8.09 3.72
C THR A 142 -14.27 -7.35 2.80
N GLU A 143 -13.78 -6.22 2.27
CA GLU A 143 -14.48 -5.40 1.29
C GLU A 143 -13.67 -5.35 -0.01
N ARG A 144 -14.27 -4.82 -1.07
CA ARG A 144 -13.70 -4.85 -2.41
C ARG A 144 -13.75 -3.49 -3.08
N ILE A 145 -12.64 -3.14 -3.74
CA ILE A 145 -12.57 -2.00 -4.66
C ILE A 145 -12.06 -2.53 -6.01
N GLY A 146 -12.90 -2.46 -7.04
CA GLY A 146 -12.60 -3.10 -8.31
C GLY A 146 -12.44 -4.61 -8.15
N GLU A 147 -11.31 -5.14 -8.55
CA GLU A 147 -10.97 -6.56 -8.41
C GLU A 147 -10.11 -6.88 -7.18
N ARG A 148 -9.84 -5.89 -6.33
CA ARG A 148 -8.95 -6.02 -5.18
C ARG A 148 -9.69 -5.94 -3.87
N ASN A 149 -9.27 -6.77 -2.94
CA ASN A 149 -9.83 -6.86 -1.59
C ASN A 149 -8.99 -6.05 -0.60
N PHE A 150 -9.64 -5.58 0.45
CA PHE A 150 -9.00 -5.01 1.62
C PHE A 150 -9.81 -5.36 2.87
N ARG A 151 -9.20 -5.18 4.04
CA ARG A 151 -9.86 -5.48 5.32
C ARG A 151 -10.16 -4.19 6.05
N ILE A 152 -11.40 -4.10 6.53
CA ILE A 152 -11.90 -2.93 7.26
C ILE A 152 -12.68 -3.39 8.49
N ILE A 153 -12.67 -2.59 9.54
CA ILE A 153 -13.51 -2.88 10.70
C ILE A 153 -14.99 -2.84 10.30
N SER A 154 -15.81 -3.70 10.89
CA SER A 154 -17.23 -3.75 10.56
C SER A 154 -17.96 -2.43 10.86
N LYS A 155 -19.00 -2.15 10.08
CA LYS A 155 -19.84 -0.94 10.24
C LYS A 155 -20.36 -0.80 11.67
N GLU A 156 -20.79 -1.92 12.27
CA GLU A 156 -21.28 -1.94 13.65
C GLU A 156 -20.21 -1.51 14.65
N THR A 157 -19.00 -2.07 14.52
CA THR A 157 -17.92 -1.78 15.45
C THR A 157 -17.44 -0.33 15.33
N VAL A 158 -17.31 0.20 14.12
CA VAL A 158 -16.90 1.60 13.94
C VAL A 158 -18.01 2.57 14.35
N SER A 159 -19.28 2.19 14.22
CA SER A 159 -20.40 2.99 14.72
C SER A 159 -20.33 3.15 16.24
N LYS A 160 -20.04 2.07 16.98
CA LYS A 160 -19.83 2.13 18.44
C LYS A 160 -18.62 3.00 18.80
N TRP A 161 -17.53 2.86 18.05
CA TRP A 161 -16.34 3.69 18.24
C TRP A 161 -16.63 5.18 18.01
N LEU A 162 -17.39 5.52 16.97
CA LEU A 162 -17.74 6.90 16.64
C LEU A 162 -18.53 7.55 17.78
N LYS A 163 -19.54 6.84 18.32
CA LYS A 163 -20.33 7.30 19.48
C LYS A 163 -19.49 7.56 20.74
N SER A 164 -18.36 6.87 20.87
CA SER A 164 -17.43 7.11 21.99
C SER A 164 -16.58 8.37 21.83
N LYS A 165 -16.66 9.04 20.69
CA LYS A 165 -15.93 10.27 20.37
C LYS A 165 -16.80 11.52 20.44
N GLU A 166 -18.11 11.35 20.50
CA GLU A 166 -19.09 12.42 20.78
C GLU A 166 -19.13 12.72 22.28
#